data_e73f48ab8e60c0902e2f1f2f985ac9c0
#
_entry.id   e73f48ab8e60c0902e2f1f2f985ac9c0
#
_cell.length_a   1.000
_cell.length_b   1.000
_cell.length_c   1.000
_cell.angle_alpha   90.00
_cell.angle_beta   90.00
_cell.angle_gamma   90.00
#
_symmetry.space_group_name_H-M   'P 1'
#
loop_
_entity.id
_entity.type
_entity.pdbx_description
1 polymer ?
#
loop_
_entity_poly.entity_id
_entity_poly.type
_entity_poly.pdbx_seq_one_letter_code
_entity_poly.pdbx_strand_id
1 'polypeptide(L)'
;MSVRVRWLGHATVVLDVADVRLVTDPLLRRHAGLLRRRGGQAPRPSDWRGADAALVSHLHHDHAELGSLRMLGPVPVLAAPSSAHWLTAHGLDGVALAEGHWCAVGREVRVRTVPAVHGHRPMPHRPNAATGFVVRGGGLTVWFAGDTGPFPGLARVPELAGAPVDLALVPVGGWGPRLSGGHLDPVEAARACALVGARVAVPVHWGTLHAPASRGLPPGWMDRAGRAFAAAVQRVAPGVRPCVLAPGEATEVSPAVPGPRPTGR
;
A
#
# COMPACT_ATOMS: atom_id res chain seq x y z
N MET A 1 16.60 6.63 12.45
CA MET A 1 15.56 7.52 11.87
C MET A 1 14.25 6.76 11.87
N SER A 2 13.06 7.41 11.90
CA SER A 2 11.75 6.76 11.83
C SER A 2 11.15 6.92 10.44
N VAL A 3 10.21 6.05 10.10
CA VAL A 3 9.31 6.24 8.95
C VAL A 3 7.99 6.76 9.48
N ARG A 4 7.54 7.90 8.96
CA ARG A 4 6.20 8.41 9.23
C ARG A 4 5.23 7.87 8.17
N VAL A 5 4.12 7.32 8.65
CA VAL A 5 3.08 6.69 7.84
C VAL A 5 1.79 7.46 8.06
N ARG A 6 1.22 8.06 7.01
CA ARG A 6 -0.09 8.70 7.06
C ARG A 6 -1.04 8.01 6.10
N TRP A 7 -2.13 7.46 6.61
CA TRP A 7 -3.13 6.82 5.76
C TRP A 7 -4.18 7.85 5.29
N LEU A 8 -4.27 8.06 3.99
CA LEU A 8 -5.24 8.99 3.40
C LEU A 8 -6.56 8.30 3.00
N GLY A 9 -6.66 7.00 3.27
CA GLY A 9 -7.80 6.15 2.93
C GLY A 9 -7.55 5.29 1.70
N HIS A 10 -8.29 4.20 1.57
CA HIS A 10 -8.13 3.16 0.56
C HIS A 10 -6.69 2.63 0.53
N ALA A 11 -6.04 2.53 -0.62
CA ALA A 11 -4.63 2.14 -0.74
C ALA A 11 -3.65 3.33 -0.70
N THR A 12 -4.15 4.56 -0.45
CA THR A 12 -3.34 5.77 -0.45
C THR A 12 -2.68 5.98 0.89
N VAL A 13 -1.37 5.85 0.93
CA VAL A 13 -0.54 6.13 2.10
C VAL A 13 0.56 7.11 1.70
N VAL A 14 0.82 8.09 2.55
CA VAL A 14 2.02 8.93 2.48
C VAL A 14 3.06 8.35 3.41
N LEU A 15 4.23 8.06 2.86
CA LEU A 15 5.41 7.56 3.55
C LEU A 15 6.49 8.63 3.53
N ASP A 16 6.83 9.18 4.69
CA ASP A 16 8.04 10.00 4.85
C ASP A 16 9.17 9.07 5.34
N VAL A 17 10.14 8.81 4.47
CA VAL A 17 11.27 7.90 4.71
C VAL A 17 12.55 8.66 4.47
N ALA A 18 13.38 8.85 5.48
CA ALA A 18 14.54 9.72 5.44
C ALA A 18 14.17 11.12 4.92
N ASP A 19 14.71 11.56 3.80
CA ASP A 19 14.47 12.84 3.15
C ASP A 19 13.44 12.76 1.99
N VAL A 20 12.76 11.61 1.83
CA VAL A 20 11.88 11.32 0.69
C VAL A 20 10.44 11.14 1.15
N ARG A 21 9.50 11.76 0.43
CA ARG A 21 8.06 11.54 0.55
C ARG A 21 7.53 10.72 -0.62
N LEU A 22 6.99 9.55 -0.32
CA LEU A 22 6.34 8.67 -1.29
C LEU A 22 4.82 8.66 -1.07
N VAL A 23 4.06 8.54 -2.16
CA VAL A 23 2.60 8.35 -2.08
C VAL A 23 2.22 7.07 -2.81
N THR A 24 1.60 6.11 -2.09
CA THR A 24 1.12 4.86 -2.69
C THR A 24 -0.27 5.05 -3.28
N ASP A 25 -0.53 4.46 -4.45
CA ASP A 25 -1.82 4.38 -5.15
C ASP A 25 -2.68 5.65 -4.93
N PRO A 26 -2.27 6.81 -5.49
CA PRO A 26 -2.84 8.09 -5.13
C PRO A 26 -4.32 8.21 -5.52
N LEU A 27 -5.19 8.28 -4.51
CA LEU A 27 -6.60 8.63 -4.64
C LEU A 27 -6.86 9.90 -3.82
N LEU A 28 -6.64 11.07 -4.42
CA LEU A 28 -6.70 12.39 -3.79
C LEU A 28 -8.01 13.13 -4.06
N ARG A 29 -8.91 12.50 -4.81
CA ARG A 29 -10.23 13.03 -5.16
C ARG A 29 -11.33 12.38 -4.33
N ARG A 30 -12.55 12.92 -4.45
CA ARG A 30 -13.74 12.44 -3.72
C ARG A 30 -14.31 11.14 -4.28
N HIS A 31 -13.86 10.71 -5.44
CA HIS A 31 -14.37 9.54 -6.16
C HIS A 31 -13.27 8.90 -7.01
N ALA A 32 -13.45 7.63 -7.34
CA ALA A 32 -12.69 6.89 -8.33
C ALA A 32 -13.70 6.25 -9.30
N GLY A 33 -13.84 6.83 -10.50
CA GLY A 33 -14.94 6.45 -11.39
C GLY A 33 -16.30 6.64 -10.71
N LEU A 34 -17.10 5.56 -10.61
CA LEU A 34 -18.40 5.55 -9.95
C LEU A 34 -18.30 5.41 -8.42
N LEU A 35 -17.17 4.99 -7.88
CA LEU A 35 -16.97 4.82 -6.46
C LEU A 35 -16.83 6.17 -5.76
N ARG A 36 -17.40 6.29 -4.58
CA ARG A 36 -17.41 7.53 -3.79
C ARG A 36 -16.70 7.33 -2.45
N ARG A 37 -16.00 8.37 -1.99
CA ARG A 37 -15.44 8.38 -0.64
C ARG A 37 -16.56 8.50 0.41
N ARG A 38 -16.44 7.72 1.46
CA ARG A 38 -17.22 7.85 2.68
C ARG A 38 -17.02 9.27 3.25
N GLY A 39 -18.12 9.94 3.62
CA GLY A 39 -18.08 11.32 4.12
C GLY A 39 -17.85 12.40 3.05
N GLY A 40 -17.55 12.02 1.78
CA GLY A 40 -17.47 12.94 0.65
C GLY A 40 -16.29 13.90 0.66
N GLN A 41 -15.32 13.78 1.60
CA GLN A 41 -14.17 14.66 1.69
C GLN A 41 -12.94 14.03 1.01
N ALA A 42 -12.23 14.83 0.23
CA ALA A 42 -10.91 14.49 -0.28
C ALA A 42 -9.82 14.74 0.77
N PRO A 43 -8.66 14.06 0.70
CA PRO A 43 -7.49 14.39 1.52
C PRO A 43 -7.07 15.84 1.32
N ARG A 44 -6.59 16.49 2.38
CA ARG A 44 -6.12 17.88 2.30
C ARG A 44 -4.80 17.93 1.53
N PRO A 45 -4.56 18.97 0.69
CA PRO A 45 -3.29 19.11 -0.01
C PRO A 45 -2.06 19.10 0.92
N SER A 46 -2.19 19.63 2.14
CA SER A 46 -1.12 19.60 3.16
C SER A 46 -0.70 18.18 3.55
N ASP A 47 -1.54 17.17 3.33
CA ASP A 47 -1.26 15.80 3.75
C ASP A 47 -0.35 15.05 2.75
N TRP A 48 -0.28 15.48 1.47
CA TRP A 48 0.45 14.79 0.40
C TRP A 48 1.34 15.70 -0.46
N ARG A 49 1.21 17.03 -0.33
CA ARG A 49 2.04 17.98 -1.11
C ARG A 49 3.51 17.78 -0.82
N GLY A 50 4.35 18.00 -1.84
CA GLY A 50 5.79 17.77 -1.75
C GLY A 50 6.15 16.29 -1.87
N ALA A 51 5.31 15.46 -2.51
CA ALA A 51 5.70 14.10 -2.87
C ALA A 51 6.89 14.12 -3.83
N ASP A 52 7.87 13.25 -3.60
CA ASP A 52 9.03 13.07 -4.46
C ASP A 52 8.79 11.98 -5.52
N ALA A 53 7.90 11.03 -5.22
CA ALA A 53 7.44 10.01 -6.17
C ALA A 53 6.09 9.42 -5.78
N ALA A 54 5.40 8.83 -6.76
CA ALA A 54 4.24 7.97 -6.55
C ALA A 54 4.58 6.51 -6.83
N LEU A 55 4.01 5.58 -6.06
CA LEU A 55 4.07 4.14 -6.29
C LEU A 55 2.69 3.67 -6.73
N VAL A 56 2.57 3.12 -7.93
CA VAL A 56 1.30 2.61 -8.47
C VAL A 56 1.37 1.10 -8.60
N SER A 57 0.61 0.40 -7.76
CA SER A 57 0.61 -1.05 -7.69
C SER A 57 0.00 -1.71 -8.93
N HIS A 58 -1.08 -1.14 -9.46
CA HIS A 58 -1.75 -1.57 -10.68
C HIS A 58 -2.71 -0.49 -11.19
N LEU A 59 -3.33 -0.70 -12.35
CA LEU A 59 -4.08 0.34 -13.04
C LEU A 59 -5.61 0.30 -12.82
N HIS A 60 -6.15 -0.34 -11.79
CA HIS A 60 -7.56 -0.16 -11.44
C HIS A 60 -7.85 1.30 -11.07
N HIS A 61 -9.09 1.75 -11.31
CA HIS A 61 -9.46 3.16 -11.15
C HIS A 61 -9.30 3.71 -9.74
N ASP A 62 -9.39 2.86 -8.73
CA ASP A 62 -9.25 3.18 -7.32
C ASP A 62 -7.79 3.20 -6.83
N HIS A 63 -6.83 2.79 -7.69
CA HIS A 63 -5.38 2.82 -7.44
C HIS A 63 -4.65 3.80 -8.36
N ALA A 64 -5.04 3.87 -9.63
CA ALA A 64 -4.45 4.75 -10.64
C ALA A 64 -5.47 5.77 -11.17
N GLU A 65 -6.00 6.62 -10.28
CA GLU A 65 -6.90 7.71 -10.66
C GLU A 65 -6.06 8.85 -11.24
N LEU A 66 -6.16 9.04 -12.58
CA LEU A 66 -5.31 9.96 -13.33
C LEU A 66 -5.39 11.41 -12.84
N GLY A 67 -6.57 11.86 -12.40
CA GLY A 67 -6.73 13.19 -11.83
C GLY A 67 -5.94 13.36 -10.54
N SER A 68 -5.91 12.35 -9.68
CA SER A 68 -5.14 12.34 -8.45
C SER A 68 -3.63 12.30 -8.70
N LEU A 69 -3.20 11.49 -9.67
CA LEU A 69 -1.78 11.45 -10.06
C LEU A 69 -1.31 12.81 -10.59
N ARG A 70 -2.11 13.48 -11.41
CA ARG A 70 -1.78 14.84 -11.90
C ARG A 70 -1.74 15.89 -10.79
N MET A 71 -2.48 15.71 -9.69
CA MET A 71 -2.45 16.63 -8.55
C MET A 71 -1.11 16.61 -7.80
N LEU A 72 -0.33 15.53 -7.90
CA LEU A 72 1.01 15.45 -7.30
C LEU A 72 2.01 16.37 -7.99
N GLY A 73 1.72 16.83 -9.22
CA GLY A 73 2.65 17.57 -10.04
C GLY A 73 3.57 16.67 -10.87
N PRO A 74 4.68 17.19 -11.40
CA PRO A 74 5.61 16.45 -12.25
C PRO A 74 6.56 15.58 -11.42
N VAL A 75 6.01 14.55 -10.79
CA VAL A 75 6.79 13.59 -10.00
C VAL A 75 6.86 12.24 -10.74
N PRO A 76 7.95 11.46 -10.58
CA PRO A 76 8.05 10.12 -11.15
C PRO A 76 6.97 9.20 -10.55
N VAL A 77 6.31 8.44 -11.42
CA VAL A 77 5.29 7.45 -11.06
C VAL A 77 5.86 6.06 -11.32
N LEU A 78 6.34 5.43 -10.26
CA LEU A 78 6.98 4.12 -10.32
C LEU A 78 5.91 3.03 -10.41
N ALA A 79 6.02 2.17 -11.41
CA ALA A 79 5.07 1.09 -11.66
C ALA A 79 5.71 -0.09 -12.40
N ALA A 80 4.99 -1.21 -12.52
CA ALA A 80 5.39 -2.30 -13.41
C ALA A 80 5.54 -1.79 -14.86
N PRO A 81 6.42 -2.38 -15.70
CA PRO A 81 6.79 -1.82 -17.00
C PRO A 81 5.60 -1.48 -17.91
N SER A 82 4.62 -2.37 -18.05
CA SER A 82 3.44 -2.10 -18.89
C SER A 82 2.55 -0.99 -18.31
N SER A 83 2.45 -0.90 -16.99
CA SER A 83 1.72 0.17 -16.31
C SER A 83 2.43 1.51 -16.47
N ALA A 84 3.75 1.55 -16.33
CA ALA A 84 4.54 2.77 -16.54
C ALA A 84 4.41 3.29 -17.96
N HIS A 85 4.49 2.41 -18.97
CA HIS A 85 4.26 2.78 -20.37
C HIS A 85 2.86 3.39 -20.57
N TRP A 86 1.83 2.78 -19.99
CA TRP A 86 0.48 3.31 -20.06
C TRP A 86 0.36 4.69 -19.40
N LEU A 87 0.99 4.88 -18.22
CA LEU A 87 1.01 6.17 -17.51
C LEU A 87 1.69 7.26 -18.34
N THR A 88 2.82 6.94 -18.99
CA THR A 88 3.53 7.86 -19.91
C THR A 88 2.66 8.25 -21.09
N ALA A 89 1.94 7.30 -21.69
CA ALA A 89 1.00 7.58 -22.78
C ALA A 89 -0.16 8.50 -22.36
N HIS A 90 -0.40 8.63 -21.03
CA HIS A 90 -1.41 9.54 -20.46
C HIS A 90 -0.84 10.84 -19.88
N GLY A 91 0.42 11.18 -20.26
CA GLY A 91 1.08 12.44 -19.91
C GLY A 91 1.59 12.52 -18.48
N LEU A 92 1.94 11.36 -17.87
CA LEU A 92 2.58 11.27 -16.56
C LEU A 92 4.04 10.82 -16.74
N ASP A 93 4.88 11.09 -15.75
CA ASP A 93 6.26 10.60 -15.72
C ASP A 93 6.31 9.13 -15.23
N GLY A 94 5.93 8.21 -16.11
CA GLY A 94 5.89 6.77 -15.81
C GLY A 94 7.29 6.15 -15.79
N VAL A 95 7.74 5.69 -14.63
CA VAL A 95 9.03 5.03 -14.44
C VAL A 95 8.83 3.52 -14.30
N ALA A 96 9.36 2.77 -15.28
CA ALA A 96 9.26 1.32 -15.32
C ALA A 96 10.21 0.67 -14.31
N LEU A 97 9.68 -0.07 -13.36
CA LEU A 97 10.44 -0.91 -12.46
C LEU A 97 10.40 -2.37 -12.94
N ALA A 98 11.49 -2.81 -13.54
CA ALA A 98 11.64 -4.23 -13.86
C ALA A 98 11.77 -5.05 -12.58
N GLU A 99 11.21 -6.27 -12.59
CA GLU A 99 11.33 -7.20 -11.48
C GLU A 99 12.81 -7.44 -11.12
N GLY A 100 13.11 -7.47 -9.85
CA GLY A 100 14.47 -7.69 -9.36
C GLY A 100 15.37 -6.44 -9.30
N HIS A 101 14.98 -5.31 -9.87
CA HIS A 101 15.80 -4.11 -9.90
C HIS A 101 15.38 -3.08 -8.84
N TRP A 102 16.38 -2.39 -8.27
CA TRP A 102 16.17 -1.28 -7.37
C TRP A 102 16.21 0.05 -8.12
N CYS A 103 15.26 0.92 -7.85
CA CYS A 103 15.26 2.31 -8.30
C CYS A 103 15.58 3.22 -7.12
N ALA A 104 16.52 4.13 -7.26
CA ALA A 104 16.81 5.14 -6.26
C ALA A 104 15.76 6.27 -6.34
N VAL A 105 15.28 6.73 -5.18
CA VAL A 105 14.46 7.93 -5.02
C VAL A 105 15.12 8.79 -3.96
N GLY A 106 15.62 9.96 -4.34
CA GLY A 106 16.50 10.74 -3.46
C GLY A 106 17.85 10.06 -3.23
N ARG A 107 18.48 10.32 -2.09
CA ARG A 107 19.85 9.86 -1.78
C ARG A 107 19.88 8.53 -1.02
N GLU A 108 18.93 8.33 -0.12
CA GLU A 108 18.95 7.23 0.85
C GLU A 108 17.83 6.21 0.65
N VAL A 109 16.86 6.53 -0.20
CA VAL A 109 15.69 5.67 -0.42
C VAL A 109 15.82 4.94 -1.74
N ARG A 110 15.48 3.65 -1.72
CA ARG A 110 15.37 2.84 -2.93
C ARG A 110 14.10 1.99 -2.88
N VAL A 111 13.52 1.80 -4.05
CA VAL A 111 12.25 1.12 -4.26
C VAL A 111 12.46 -0.01 -5.26
N ARG A 112 11.81 -1.15 -5.03
CA ARG A 112 11.70 -2.22 -6.02
C ARG A 112 10.31 -2.82 -6.01
N THR A 113 9.92 -3.43 -7.12
CA THR A 113 8.70 -4.23 -7.21
C THR A 113 8.91 -5.60 -6.60
N VAL A 114 7.84 -6.14 -6.02
CA VAL A 114 7.74 -7.53 -5.56
C VAL A 114 6.45 -8.14 -6.10
N PRO A 115 6.38 -9.46 -6.27
CA PRO A 115 5.20 -10.11 -6.82
C PRO A 115 3.93 -9.79 -6.03
N ALA A 116 2.82 -9.62 -6.75
CA ALA A 116 1.46 -9.59 -6.23
C ALA A 116 0.56 -10.43 -7.16
N VAL A 117 -0.43 -11.09 -6.59
CA VAL A 117 -1.40 -11.89 -7.35
C VAL A 117 -2.77 -11.29 -7.17
N HIS A 118 -3.18 -10.51 -8.15
CA HIS A 118 -4.48 -9.84 -8.14
C HIS A 118 -5.38 -10.43 -9.22
N GLY A 119 -6.61 -10.77 -8.84
CA GLY A 119 -7.57 -11.40 -9.73
C GLY A 119 -7.91 -10.52 -10.94
N HIS A 120 -7.97 -11.17 -12.08
CA HIS A 120 -8.13 -10.50 -13.36
C HIS A 120 -9.55 -9.98 -13.55
N ARG A 121 -9.74 -8.67 -13.53
CA ARG A 121 -10.82 -8.03 -14.28
C ARG A 121 -10.21 -7.37 -15.50
N PRO A 122 -10.41 -7.94 -16.71
CA PRO A 122 -9.87 -7.31 -17.90
C PRO A 122 -10.49 -5.92 -18.05
N MET A 123 -9.65 -4.91 -17.96
CA MET A 123 -10.01 -3.56 -18.37
C MET A 123 -9.39 -3.36 -19.74
N PRO A 124 -10.18 -3.34 -20.83
CA PRO A 124 -9.66 -3.36 -22.20
C PRO A 124 -8.67 -2.25 -22.53
N HIS A 125 -8.66 -1.19 -21.73
CA HIS A 125 -7.86 0.00 -21.94
C HIS A 125 -6.68 0.16 -20.97
N ARG A 126 -6.46 -0.80 -20.06
CA ARG A 126 -5.41 -0.72 -19.02
C ARG A 126 -4.70 -2.05 -18.87
N PRO A 127 -3.35 -2.06 -18.92
CA PRO A 127 -2.58 -3.26 -18.61
C PRO A 127 -2.94 -3.82 -17.23
N ASN A 128 -2.97 -5.12 -17.11
CA ASN A 128 -3.27 -5.80 -15.85
C ASN A 128 -1.98 -6.36 -15.23
N ALA A 129 -1.04 -5.47 -14.91
CA ALA A 129 0.19 -5.82 -14.20
C ALA A 129 0.07 -5.36 -12.75
N ALA A 130 -0.22 -6.30 -11.84
CA ALA A 130 -0.23 -6.03 -10.41
C ALA A 130 1.14 -6.28 -9.80
N THR A 131 1.57 -5.41 -8.90
CA THR A 131 2.83 -5.53 -8.15
C THR A 131 2.68 -4.94 -6.75
N GLY A 132 3.41 -5.51 -5.79
CA GLY A 132 3.72 -4.83 -4.55
C GLY A 132 5.03 -4.05 -4.66
N PHE A 133 5.39 -3.33 -3.62
CA PHE A 133 6.64 -2.59 -3.53
C PHE A 133 7.35 -2.87 -2.21
N VAL A 134 8.67 -2.89 -2.26
CA VAL A 134 9.53 -2.75 -1.10
C VAL A 134 10.24 -1.42 -1.18
N VAL A 135 10.15 -0.64 -0.12
CA VAL A 135 10.86 0.63 0.07
C VAL A 135 11.90 0.43 1.16
N ARG A 136 13.15 0.79 0.90
CA ARG A 136 14.24 0.78 1.90
C ARG A 136 14.82 2.17 2.03
N GLY A 137 14.94 2.65 3.26
CA GLY A 137 15.56 3.94 3.57
C GLY A 137 15.55 4.19 5.08
N GLY A 138 16.43 5.05 5.57
CA GLY A 138 16.52 5.38 7.00
C GLY A 138 16.73 4.18 7.93
N GLY A 139 17.31 3.08 7.44
CA GLY A 139 17.50 1.83 8.18
C GLY A 139 16.24 0.99 8.33
N LEU A 140 15.17 1.26 7.58
CA LEU A 140 13.89 0.58 7.63
C LEU A 140 13.52 -0.04 6.28
N THR A 141 12.72 -1.10 6.35
CA THR A 141 12.13 -1.78 5.19
C THR A 141 10.62 -1.74 5.30
N VAL A 142 9.97 -1.13 4.31
CA VAL A 142 8.51 -1.07 4.19
C VAL A 142 8.06 -1.97 3.04
N TRP A 143 7.09 -2.82 3.29
CA TRP A 143 6.40 -3.57 2.25
C TRP A 143 5.00 -2.98 2.03
N PHE A 144 4.76 -2.46 0.84
CA PHE A 144 3.42 -2.11 0.35
C PHE A 144 2.94 -3.25 -0.56
N ALA A 145 1.95 -4.00 -0.11
CA ALA A 145 1.50 -5.19 -0.81
C ALA A 145 0.79 -4.89 -2.15
N GLY A 146 0.21 -3.69 -2.29
CA GLY A 146 -0.77 -3.43 -3.34
C GLY A 146 -2.00 -4.33 -3.14
N ASP A 147 -2.81 -4.50 -4.18
CA ASP A 147 -3.87 -5.50 -4.15
C ASP A 147 -3.29 -6.87 -4.50
N THR A 148 -3.53 -7.83 -3.63
CA THR A 148 -3.11 -9.22 -3.80
C THR A 148 -4.02 -10.17 -3.02
N GLY A 149 -4.21 -11.37 -3.55
CA GLY A 149 -4.69 -12.52 -2.81
C GLY A 149 -3.56 -13.29 -2.13
N PRO A 150 -3.86 -14.37 -1.41
CA PRO A 150 -2.85 -15.26 -0.85
C PRO A 150 -2.15 -16.04 -1.97
N PHE A 151 -0.81 -16.10 -1.92
CA PHE A 151 0.00 -16.92 -2.82
C PHE A 151 1.33 -17.33 -2.16
N PRO A 152 1.95 -18.46 -2.57
CA PRO A 152 3.17 -18.96 -1.93
C PRO A 152 4.35 -17.99 -1.95
N GLY A 153 4.43 -17.15 -3.00
CA GLY A 153 5.52 -16.18 -3.16
C GLY A 153 5.59 -15.08 -2.10
N LEU A 154 4.56 -14.90 -1.28
CA LEU A 154 4.58 -13.93 -0.16
C LEU A 154 5.73 -14.21 0.82
N ALA A 155 6.05 -15.47 1.07
CA ALA A 155 7.15 -15.85 1.97
C ALA A 155 8.53 -15.39 1.46
N ARG A 156 8.67 -15.06 0.18
CA ARG A 156 9.92 -14.58 -0.43
C ARG A 156 10.12 -13.06 -0.33
N VAL A 157 9.12 -12.31 0.14
CA VAL A 157 9.21 -10.85 0.23
C VAL A 157 10.42 -10.40 1.06
N PRO A 158 10.76 -10.98 2.24
CA PRO A 158 11.97 -10.59 2.98
C PRO A 158 13.27 -10.89 2.23
N GLU A 159 13.35 -12.02 1.52
CA GLU A 159 14.49 -12.36 0.64
C GLU A 159 14.63 -11.31 -0.47
N LEU A 160 13.55 -11.02 -1.16
CA LEU A 160 13.50 -9.99 -2.21
C LEU A 160 13.82 -8.60 -1.65
N ALA A 161 13.39 -8.28 -0.46
CA ALA A 161 13.74 -7.04 0.22
C ALA A 161 15.23 -6.99 0.61
N GLY A 162 15.87 -8.12 0.81
CA GLY A 162 17.24 -8.23 1.33
C GLY A 162 17.38 -7.73 2.78
N ALA A 163 16.25 -7.71 3.52
CA ALA A 163 16.20 -7.32 4.94
C ALA A 163 14.82 -7.71 5.52
N PRO A 164 14.71 -7.84 6.86
CA PRO A 164 13.43 -8.00 7.54
C PRO A 164 12.47 -6.85 7.25
N VAL A 165 11.17 -7.15 7.20
CA VAL A 165 10.12 -6.15 6.99
C VAL A 165 9.76 -5.47 8.30
N ASP A 166 10.05 -4.18 8.43
CA ASP A 166 9.68 -3.40 9.62
C ASP A 166 8.21 -2.99 9.61
N LEU A 167 7.69 -2.64 8.43
CA LEU A 167 6.33 -2.17 8.24
C LEU A 167 5.70 -2.82 7.03
N ALA A 168 4.51 -3.39 7.20
CA ALA A 168 3.65 -3.84 6.12
C ALA A 168 2.45 -2.90 5.95
N LEU A 169 2.18 -2.47 4.73
CA LEU A 169 0.94 -1.84 4.30
C LEU A 169 0.16 -2.91 3.53
N VAL A 170 -0.87 -3.50 4.17
CA VAL A 170 -1.53 -4.71 3.67
C VAL A 170 -3.01 -4.47 3.42
N PRO A 171 -3.56 -4.86 2.25
CA PRO A 171 -4.98 -4.74 1.98
C PRO A 171 -5.77 -5.71 2.86
N VAL A 172 -6.91 -5.27 3.40
CA VAL A 172 -7.76 -6.09 4.29
C VAL A 172 -9.23 -6.04 3.89
N GLY A 173 -9.54 -5.47 2.72
CA GLY A 173 -10.90 -5.24 2.30
C GLY A 173 -10.99 -4.80 0.85
N GLY A 174 -12.01 -3.99 0.56
CA GLY A 174 -12.28 -3.42 -0.75
C GLY A 174 -13.30 -2.29 -0.67
N TRP A 175 -13.87 -1.95 -1.80
CA TRP A 175 -14.90 -0.92 -1.92
C TRP A 175 -16.34 -1.46 -1.81
N GLY A 176 -16.51 -2.72 -1.45
CA GLY A 176 -17.79 -3.39 -1.27
C GLY A 176 -17.83 -4.29 -0.04
N PRO A 177 -19.01 -4.71 0.40
CA PRO A 177 -19.17 -5.59 1.57
C PRO A 177 -18.69 -7.04 1.30
N ARG A 178 -18.51 -7.41 0.05
CA ARG A 178 -17.98 -8.70 -0.39
C ARG A 178 -16.67 -8.49 -1.10
N LEU A 179 -15.65 -9.27 -0.72
CA LEU A 179 -14.39 -9.32 -1.43
C LEU A 179 -14.53 -10.15 -2.71
N SER A 180 -13.97 -9.65 -3.80
CA SER A 180 -13.75 -10.43 -5.02
C SER A 180 -12.46 -11.23 -4.88
N GLY A 181 -12.28 -12.28 -5.70
CA GLY A 181 -11.03 -13.02 -5.76
C GLY A 181 -9.82 -12.10 -6.02
N GLY A 182 -8.64 -12.50 -5.54
CA GLY A 182 -7.42 -11.73 -5.67
C GLY A 182 -7.25 -10.60 -4.66
N HIS A 183 -7.99 -10.64 -3.55
CA HIS A 183 -7.83 -9.76 -2.39
C HIS A 183 -7.65 -10.58 -1.13
N LEU A 184 -6.87 -10.08 -0.19
CA LEU A 184 -6.74 -10.67 1.14
C LEU A 184 -7.94 -10.25 2.02
N ASP A 185 -8.53 -11.20 2.72
CA ASP A 185 -9.41 -10.92 3.84
C ASP A 185 -8.58 -10.54 5.09
N PRO A 186 -9.19 -10.05 6.18
CA PRO A 186 -8.46 -9.67 7.39
C PRO A 186 -7.60 -10.79 8.01
N VAL A 187 -8.02 -12.06 7.91
CA VAL A 187 -7.27 -13.21 8.46
C VAL A 187 -6.12 -13.58 7.53
N GLU A 188 -6.36 -13.60 6.23
CA GLU A 188 -5.33 -13.83 5.22
C GLU A 188 -4.26 -12.74 5.24
N ALA A 189 -4.65 -11.47 5.41
CA ALA A 189 -3.73 -10.35 5.57
C ALA A 189 -2.87 -10.49 6.84
N ALA A 190 -3.44 -10.93 7.96
CA ALA A 190 -2.68 -11.20 9.17
C ALA A 190 -1.66 -12.35 8.96
N ARG A 191 -2.06 -13.43 8.28
CA ARG A 191 -1.15 -14.52 7.89
C ARG A 191 -0.05 -14.06 6.95
N ALA A 192 -0.39 -13.21 5.97
CA ALA A 192 0.60 -12.62 5.07
C ALA A 192 1.64 -11.79 5.84
N CYS A 193 1.21 -10.97 6.82
CA CYS A 193 2.12 -10.22 7.68
C CYS A 193 3.04 -11.14 8.50
N ALA A 194 2.54 -12.27 8.99
CA ALA A 194 3.38 -13.28 9.67
C ALA A 194 4.38 -13.92 8.70
N LEU A 195 3.95 -14.31 7.51
CA LEU A 195 4.81 -14.91 6.48
C LEU A 195 5.96 -13.99 6.05
N VAL A 196 5.71 -12.71 5.91
CA VAL A 196 6.76 -11.73 5.57
C VAL A 196 7.56 -11.27 6.80
N GLY A 197 7.23 -11.76 7.98
CA GLY A 197 7.92 -11.39 9.22
C GLY A 197 7.79 -9.90 9.56
N ALA A 198 6.66 -9.28 9.22
CA ALA A 198 6.44 -7.87 9.47
C ALA A 198 6.40 -7.56 10.97
N ARG A 199 7.11 -6.53 11.43
CA ARG A 199 7.10 -6.10 12.83
C ARG A 199 5.87 -5.25 13.16
N VAL A 200 5.48 -4.38 12.23
CA VAL A 200 4.29 -3.52 12.32
C VAL A 200 3.46 -3.69 11.06
N ALA A 201 2.14 -3.70 11.17
CA ALA A 201 1.26 -3.76 10.02
C ALA A 201 0.14 -2.71 10.10
N VAL A 202 0.00 -1.93 9.03
CA VAL A 202 -1.09 -0.97 8.82
C VAL A 202 -2.06 -1.56 7.79
N PRO A 203 -3.31 -1.86 8.19
CA PRO A 203 -4.32 -2.33 7.25
C PRO A 203 -4.80 -1.19 6.37
N VAL A 204 -4.79 -1.40 5.06
CA VAL A 204 -5.25 -0.47 4.03
C VAL A 204 -6.37 -1.09 3.18
N HIS A 205 -6.86 -0.36 2.18
CA HIS A 205 -7.86 -0.83 1.20
C HIS A 205 -9.22 -1.20 1.80
N TRP A 206 -9.68 -0.47 2.83
CA TRP A 206 -10.95 -0.71 3.50
C TRP A 206 -11.63 0.61 3.92
N GLY A 207 -12.93 0.58 4.17
CA GLY A 207 -13.66 1.64 4.87
C GLY A 207 -13.72 3.01 4.20
N THR A 208 -13.12 3.20 3.03
CA THR A 208 -12.98 4.49 2.36
C THR A 208 -13.92 4.67 1.18
N LEU A 209 -13.94 3.70 0.29
CA LEU A 209 -14.75 3.75 -0.93
C LEU A 209 -15.99 2.86 -0.84
N HIS A 210 -17.04 3.27 -1.51
CA HIS A 210 -18.24 2.47 -1.68
C HIS A 210 -18.90 2.76 -3.03
N ALA A 211 -19.59 1.78 -3.60
CA ALA A 211 -20.54 2.01 -4.68
C ALA A 211 -21.74 2.82 -4.15
N PRO A 212 -22.41 3.65 -4.96
CA PRO A 212 -23.51 4.51 -4.50
C PRO A 212 -24.59 3.77 -3.71
N ALA A 213 -24.96 2.56 -4.15
CA ALA A 213 -26.01 1.75 -3.50
C ALA A 213 -25.55 0.94 -2.29
N SER A 214 -24.23 0.84 -2.01
CA SER A 214 -23.69 -0.04 -0.96
C SER A 214 -23.23 0.67 0.31
N ARG A 215 -23.40 1.98 0.42
CA ARG A 215 -22.88 2.78 1.55
C ARG A 215 -23.33 2.27 2.93
N GLY A 216 -24.59 1.91 3.06
CA GLY A 216 -25.20 1.53 4.34
C GLY A 216 -25.58 0.06 4.47
N LEU A 217 -25.33 -0.77 3.45
CA LEU A 217 -25.80 -2.16 3.41
C LEU A 217 -24.67 -3.16 3.10
N PRO A 218 -24.42 -4.12 3.98
CA PRO A 218 -25.00 -4.29 5.32
C PRO A 218 -24.52 -3.21 6.31
N PRO A 219 -25.26 -2.91 7.39
CA PRO A 219 -24.86 -1.86 8.34
C PRO A 219 -23.46 -2.11 8.92
N GLY A 220 -22.66 -1.04 8.99
CA GLY A 220 -21.32 -1.06 9.60
C GLY A 220 -20.25 -1.84 8.84
N TRP A 221 -20.50 -2.31 7.62
CA TRP A 221 -19.50 -3.07 6.85
C TRP A 221 -18.20 -2.30 6.62
N MET A 222 -18.29 -0.99 6.43
CA MET A 222 -17.12 -0.14 6.20
C MET A 222 -16.20 0.00 7.43
N ASP A 223 -16.67 -0.34 8.62
CA ASP A 223 -15.90 -0.19 9.87
C ASP A 223 -15.31 -1.53 10.37
N ARG A 224 -15.62 -2.63 9.70
CA ARG A 224 -15.31 -3.98 10.23
C ARG A 224 -13.88 -4.43 9.93
N ALA A 225 -13.39 -4.19 8.71
CA ALA A 225 -12.18 -4.86 8.23
C ALA A 225 -10.93 -4.51 9.06
N GLY A 226 -10.71 -3.25 9.42
CA GLY A 226 -9.56 -2.86 10.25
C GLY A 226 -9.58 -3.50 11.65
N ARG A 227 -10.76 -3.53 12.30
CA ARG A 227 -10.92 -4.19 13.61
C ARG A 227 -10.76 -5.71 13.51
N ALA A 228 -11.33 -6.31 12.47
CA ALA A 228 -11.20 -7.74 12.20
C ALA A 228 -9.73 -8.12 11.95
N PHE A 229 -8.98 -7.27 11.24
CA PHE A 229 -7.55 -7.46 11.03
C PHE A 229 -6.77 -7.43 12.36
N ALA A 230 -7.00 -6.42 13.22
CA ALA A 230 -6.32 -6.34 14.51
C ALA A 230 -6.60 -7.58 15.38
N ALA A 231 -7.86 -8.04 15.43
CA ALA A 231 -8.23 -9.26 16.11
C ALA A 231 -7.63 -10.53 15.48
N ALA A 232 -7.51 -10.58 14.16
CA ALA A 232 -6.86 -11.68 13.45
C ALA A 232 -5.35 -11.74 13.76
N VAL A 233 -4.66 -10.60 13.76
CA VAL A 233 -3.24 -10.50 14.10
C VAL A 233 -2.96 -11.10 15.47
N GLN A 234 -3.77 -10.77 16.49
CA GLN A 234 -3.60 -11.33 17.83
C GLN A 234 -3.68 -12.86 17.85
N ARG A 235 -4.46 -13.48 16.96
CA ARG A 235 -4.67 -14.93 16.91
C ARG A 235 -3.65 -15.68 16.07
N VAL A 236 -3.29 -15.13 14.90
CA VAL A 236 -2.53 -15.88 13.88
C VAL A 236 -1.16 -15.25 13.56
N ALA A 237 -0.87 -14.07 14.10
CA ALA A 237 0.38 -13.34 13.86
C ALA A 237 0.83 -12.57 15.13
N PRO A 238 0.95 -13.20 16.33
CA PRO A 238 1.15 -12.50 17.59
C PRO A 238 2.47 -11.70 17.67
N GLY A 239 3.43 -11.99 16.80
CA GLY A 239 4.67 -11.22 16.66
C GLY A 239 4.53 -9.91 15.89
N VAL A 240 3.38 -9.66 15.25
CA VAL A 240 3.10 -8.46 14.47
C VAL A 240 2.32 -7.47 15.33
N ARG A 241 2.70 -6.20 15.31
CA ARG A 241 1.93 -5.13 15.97
C ARG A 241 0.95 -4.52 14.95
N PRO A 242 -0.35 -4.71 15.07
CA PRO A 242 -1.32 -4.05 14.21
C PRO A 242 -1.44 -2.57 14.57
N CYS A 243 -1.49 -1.70 13.56
CA CYS A 243 -1.70 -0.26 13.71
C CYS A 243 -2.85 0.17 12.80
N VAL A 244 -4.05 0.22 13.33
CA VAL A 244 -5.26 0.62 12.60
C VAL A 244 -5.40 2.13 12.68
N LEU A 245 -5.31 2.80 11.53
CA LEU A 245 -5.41 4.25 11.42
C LEU A 245 -6.80 4.65 10.91
N ALA A 246 -7.25 5.83 11.28
CA ALA A 246 -8.34 6.52 10.59
C ALA A 246 -7.80 7.31 9.38
N PRO A 247 -8.62 7.56 8.33
CA PRO A 247 -8.20 8.39 7.21
C PRO A 247 -7.72 9.77 7.66
N GLY A 248 -6.49 10.14 7.25
CA GLY A 248 -5.78 11.36 7.68
C GLY A 248 -4.91 11.19 8.91
N GLU A 249 -5.05 10.10 9.66
CA GLU A 249 -4.21 9.80 10.81
C GLU A 249 -2.81 9.34 10.41
N ALA A 250 -1.84 9.59 11.28
CA ALA A 250 -0.45 9.20 11.06
C ALA A 250 0.14 8.48 12.27
N THR A 251 1.11 7.62 12.01
CA THR A 251 1.94 6.95 13.02
C THR A 251 3.40 7.00 12.61
N GLU A 252 4.30 6.72 13.55
CA GLU A 252 5.72 6.57 13.29
C GLU A 252 6.18 5.15 13.62
N VAL A 253 7.06 4.63 12.77
CA VAL A 253 7.72 3.34 12.95
C VAL A 253 9.22 3.57 13.00
N SER A 254 9.82 3.21 14.13
CA SER A 254 11.27 3.27 14.33
C SER A 254 11.92 1.94 14.01
N PRO A 255 13.21 1.89 13.67
CA PRO A 255 13.96 0.62 13.54
C PRO A 255 13.84 -0.24 14.80
N ALA A 256 13.96 -1.55 14.64
CA ALA A 256 14.11 -2.42 15.79
C ALA A 256 15.38 -2.00 16.56
N VAL A 257 15.26 -1.87 17.88
CA VAL A 257 16.46 -1.70 18.74
C VAL A 257 17.27 -3.00 18.62
N PRO A 258 18.54 -2.95 18.22
CA PRO A 258 19.36 -4.15 18.18
C PRO A 258 19.37 -4.75 19.59
N GLY A 259 18.93 -6.01 19.72
CA GLY A 259 19.09 -6.74 20.96
C GLY A 259 20.56 -6.81 21.36
N PRO A 260 20.89 -6.98 22.66
CA PRO A 260 22.24 -7.16 23.11
C PRO A 260 22.87 -8.32 22.33
N ARG A 261 24.05 -8.09 21.73
CA ARG A 261 24.80 -9.17 21.07
C ARG A 261 25.01 -10.28 22.10
N PRO A 262 24.77 -11.55 21.74
CA PRO A 262 25.16 -12.63 22.62
C PRO A 262 26.66 -12.50 22.91
N THR A 263 27.00 -12.28 24.16
CA THR A 263 28.38 -12.33 24.64
C THR A 263 28.83 -13.76 24.44
N GLY A 264 29.63 -13.99 23.38
CA GLY A 264 30.26 -15.28 23.12
C GLY A 264 31.02 -15.73 24.36
N ARG A 265 30.71 -16.93 24.80
CA ARG A 265 31.56 -17.70 25.71
C ARG A 265 32.54 -18.53 24.87
#